data_92daf96737114ab5aa6ce2ff59346fbb
#
_entry.id   92daf96737114ab5aa6ce2ff59346fbb
#
_cell.length_a   1.000
_cell.length_b   1.000
_cell.length_c   1.000
_cell.angle_alpha   90.00
_cell.angle_beta   90.00
_cell.angle_gamma   90.00
#
_symmetry.space_group_name_H-M   'P 1'
#
loop_
_entity.id
_entity.type
_entity.pdbx_description
1 polymer ?
#
loop_
_entity_poly.entity_id
_entity_poly.type
_entity_poly.pdbx_seq_one_letter_code
_entity_poly.pdbx_strand_id
1 'polypeptide(L)'
;SCLVGSEMCIRDRFTGTPCQVEGLQNYLRKPYDNLFTIDFVCRAVPSPLVWEKYREFMEKKFGSEITYANFREKTYGYHSANLTLRFANGKKSIENTNTDYMLKSFFKGICSRPSCYDCKFREPGRVSDLTVFDCWNITRYVNGLADDDKGYTAVIIQSTKGAKLFEKAKHNLIVYPADSKLLLENDGHMAMENPKYHKNRKEYFEMLNNGYNIEQVVKKYIPIKISRKI
;
A
#
# COMPACT_ATOMS: atom_id res chain seq x y z
N SER A 1 1.36 -13.51 16.41
CA SER A 1 1.10 -12.28 17.16
C SER A 1 0.86 -12.61 18.63
N CYS A 2 1.85 -12.42 19.49
CA CYS A 2 1.69 -12.55 20.94
C CYS A 2 1.78 -11.17 21.55
N LEU A 3 0.64 -10.61 21.94
CA LEU A 3 0.49 -9.44 22.79
C LEU A 3 -0.07 -9.81 24.17
N VAL A 4 0.15 -11.03 24.65
CA VAL A 4 -0.33 -11.46 25.98
C VAL A 4 0.78 -12.12 26.75
N GLY A 5 1.28 -11.43 27.77
CA GLY A 5 1.73 -11.95 29.04
C GLY A 5 2.89 -12.94 29.02
N SER A 6 4.08 -12.55 28.61
CA SER A 6 5.28 -13.07 29.23
C SER A 6 6.27 -11.95 29.46
N GLU A 7 6.69 -11.75 30.67
CA GLU A 7 7.69 -10.78 31.11
C GLU A 7 9.11 -11.10 30.62
N MET A 8 9.24 -11.75 29.50
CA MET A 8 10.56 -12.06 28.96
C MET A 8 10.84 -11.21 27.72
N CYS A 9 11.63 -10.19 27.88
CA CYS A 9 12.64 -9.55 27.00
C CYS A 9 12.51 -9.77 25.47
N ILE A 10 11.32 -9.91 24.94
CA ILE A 10 11.10 -10.04 23.52
C ILE A 10 10.95 -8.63 22.97
N ARG A 11 11.83 -8.27 22.07
CA ARG A 11 11.71 -7.03 21.28
C ARG A 11 10.57 -7.21 20.32
N ASP A 12 9.43 -6.59 20.63
CA ASP A 12 8.27 -6.63 19.77
C ASP A 12 8.43 -5.64 18.63
N ARG A 13 8.08 -6.06 17.43
CA ARG A 13 7.96 -5.19 16.26
C ARG A 13 6.52 -5.16 15.79
N PHE A 14 6.00 -3.96 15.63
CA PHE A 14 4.71 -3.74 15.00
C PHE A 14 4.88 -2.98 13.69
N THR A 15 4.39 -3.54 12.60
CA THR A 15 4.38 -2.89 11.29
C THR A 15 2.95 -2.71 10.84
N GLY A 16 2.59 -1.49 10.44
CA GLY A 16 1.23 -1.18 10.00
C GLY A 16 1.11 0.14 9.25
N THR A 17 -0.11 0.51 8.94
CA THR A 17 -0.39 1.86 8.44
C THR A 17 -0.18 2.88 9.56
N PRO A 18 0.05 4.18 9.26
CA PRO A 18 0.23 5.20 10.28
C PRO A 18 -0.91 5.22 11.31
N CYS A 19 -2.15 5.12 10.86
CA CYS A 19 -3.32 5.06 11.75
C CYS A 19 -3.38 3.81 12.64
N GLN A 20 -2.79 2.68 12.20
CA GLN A 20 -2.69 1.48 13.03
C GLN A 20 -1.59 1.61 14.07
N VAL A 21 -0.44 2.20 13.71
CA VAL A 21 0.66 2.46 14.65
C VAL A 21 0.20 3.42 15.74
N GLU A 22 -0.43 4.53 15.38
CA GLU A 22 -0.94 5.48 16.36
C GLU A 22 -2.07 4.89 17.20
N GLY A 23 -2.97 4.11 16.58
CA GLY A 23 -3.99 3.37 17.31
C GLY A 23 -3.42 2.40 18.34
N LEU A 24 -2.32 1.69 18.02
CA LEU A 24 -1.63 0.84 18.96
C LEU A 24 -1.05 1.64 20.13
N GLN A 25 -0.35 2.75 19.85
CA GLN A 25 0.26 3.57 20.89
C GLN A 25 -0.79 4.17 21.84
N ASN A 26 -1.91 4.65 21.29
CA ASN A 26 -3.02 5.18 22.07
C ASN A 26 -3.70 4.09 22.92
N TYR A 27 -3.80 2.86 22.41
CA TYR A 27 -4.31 1.72 23.17
C TYR A 27 -3.40 1.34 24.35
N LEU A 28 -2.09 1.33 24.13
CA LEU A 28 -1.10 0.97 25.14
C LEU A 28 -0.96 2.03 26.24
N ARG A 29 -1.27 3.30 25.97
CA ARG A 29 -1.28 4.43 26.91
C ARG A 29 0.05 4.74 27.64
N LYS A 30 1.11 4.03 27.32
CA LYS A 30 2.46 4.25 27.86
C LYS A 30 3.52 3.82 26.85
N PRO A 31 4.71 4.43 26.87
CA PRO A 31 5.81 3.98 26.03
C PRO A 31 6.36 2.62 26.52
N TYR A 32 6.87 1.85 25.58
CA TYR A 32 7.58 0.59 25.80
C TYR A 32 8.93 0.65 25.07
N ASP A 33 10.02 0.49 25.81
CA ASP A 33 11.38 0.58 25.23
C ASP A 33 11.70 -0.58 24.28
N ASN A 34 11.07 -1.73 24.50
CA ASN A 34 11.23 -2.94 23.69
C ASN A 34 10.27 -3.01 22.49
N LEU A 35 9.29 -2.12 22.36
CA LEU A 35 8.38 -2.07 21.23
C LEU A 35 8.95 -1.16 20.14
N PHE A 36 9.23 -1.71 18.97
CA PHE A 36 9.59 -0.96 17.76
C PHE A 36 8.41 -0.88 16.80
N THR A 37 8.16 0.32 16.30
CA THR A 37 7.06 0.56 15.37
C THR A 37 7.58 1.01 14.01
N ILE A 38 7.03 0.40 12.96
CA ILE A 38 7.36 0.73 11.57
C ILE A 38 6.06 1.02 10.85
N ASP A 39 5.94 2.19 10.27
CA ASP A 39 4.84 2.46 9.35
C ASP A 39 5.31 2.49 7.89
N PHE A 40 4.35 2.51 7.00
CA PHE A 40 4.62 2.70 5.58
C PHE A 40 3.77 3.85 5.01
N VAL A 41 4.28 4.48 3.97
CA VAL A 41 3.53 5.52 3.27
C VAL A 41 2.29 4.89 2.63
N CYS A 42 1.14 5.20 3.21
CA CYS A 42 -0.15 4.58 2.88
C CYS A 42 -0.91 5.43 1.87
N ARG A 43 -1.32 4.82 0.76
CA ARG A 43 -2.20 5.49 -0.22
C ARG A 43 -3.62 5.64 0.30
N ALA A 44 -4.26 4.54 0.68
CA ALA A 44 -5.61 4.42 1.26
C ALA A 44 -5.94 2.96 1.52
N VAL A 45 -7.08 2.71 2.16
CA VAL A 45 -7.63 1.36 2.33
C VAL A 45 -8.90 1.23 1.48
N PRO A 46 -8.98 0.28 0.56
CA PRO A 46 -10.18 0.03 -0.22
C PRO A 46 -11.30 -0.55 0.64
N SER A 47 -12.55 -0.35 0.21
CA SER A 47 -13.72 -0.96 0.85
C SER A 47 -13.69 -2.49 0.67
N PRO A 48 -13.98 -3.27 1.75
CA PRO A 48 -14.09 -4.74 1.64
C PRO A 48 -15.13 -5.18 0.62
N LEU A 49 -16.26 -4.45 0.48
CA LEU A 49 -17.28 -4.74 -0.52
C LEU A 49 -16.72 -4.80 -1.95
N VAL A 50 -15.77 -3.90 -2.28
CA VAL A 50 -15.18 -3.87 -3.62
C VAL A 50 -14.32 -5.11 -3.87
N TRP A 51 -13.59 -5.58 -2.86
CA TRP A 51 -12.85 -6.85 -2.93
C TRP A 51 -13.80 -8.04 -3.09
N GLU A 52 -14.88 -8.08 -2.32
CA GLU A 52 -15.89 -9.14 -2.39
C GLU A 52 -16.51 -9.22 -3.79
N LYS A 53 -16.98 -8.09 -4.35
CA LYS A 53 -17.53 -8.02 -5.71
C LYS A 53 -16.51 -8.36 -6.80
N TYR A 54 -15.24 -8.00 -6.59
CA TYR A 54 -14.17 -8.39 -7.49
C TYR A 54 -13.89 -9.90 -7.42
N ARG A 55 -13.83 -10.48 -6.22
CA ARG A 55 -13.66 -11.91 -6.01
C ARG A 55 -14.78 -12.71 -6.67
N GLU A 56 -16.05 -12.36 -6.40
CA GLU A 56 -17.23 -12.99 -7.02
C GLU A 56 -17.15 -12.97 -8.57
N PHE A 57 -16.76 -11.82 -9.12
CA PHE A 57 -16.60 -11.66 -10.57
C PHE A 57 -15.51 -12.56 -11.14
N MET A 58 -14.33 -12.58 -10.48
CA MET A 58 -13.19 -13.36 -10.96
C MET A 58 -13.40 -14.87 -10.79
N GLU A 59 -13.98 -15.32 -9.68
CA GLU A 59 -14.33 -16.72 -9.46
C GLU A 59 -15.35 -17.22 -10.49
N LYS A 60 -16.37 -16.41 -10.80
CA LYS A 60 -17.32 -16.71 -11.88
C LYS A 60 -16.64 -16.75 -13.26
N LYS A 61 -15.76 -15.81 -13.56
CA LYS A 61 -15.04 -15.72 -14.84
C LYS A 61 -14.15 -16.94 -15.09
N PHE A 62 -13.48 -17.44 -14.04
CA PHE A 62 -12.55 -18.57 -14.13
C PHE A 62 -13.18 -19.92 -13.78
N GLY A 63 -14.41 -19.91 -13.25
CA GLY A 63 -15.16 -21.10 -12.86
C GLY A 63 -14.54 -21.84 -11.67
N SER A 64 -13.87 -21.13 -10.76
CA SER A 64 -13.14 -21.71 -9.64
C SER A 64 -12.83 -20.67 -8.55
N GLU A 65 -12.67 -21.10 -7.32
CA GLU A 65 -12.32 -20.28 -6.17
C GLU A 65 -10.89 -19.74 -6.28
N ILE A 66 -10.68 -18.51 -5.74
CA ILE A 66 -9.37 -17.89 -5.60
C ILE A 66 -8.67 -18.51 -4.38
N THR A 67 -7.51 -19.11 -4.60
CA THR A 67 -6.65 -19.70 -3.54
C THR A 67 -5.46 -18.82 -3.18
N TYR A 68 -5.12 -17.84 -4.02
CA TYR A 68 -4.02 -16.92 -3.81
C TYR A 68 -4.32 -15.57 -4.46
N ALA A 69 -3.99 -14.49 -3.74
CA ALA A 69 -4.05 -13.13 -4.27
C ALA A 69 -2.83 -12.33 -3.81
N ASN A 70 -2.11 -11.73 -4.77
CA ASN A 70 -1.00 -10.83 -4.50
C ASN A 70 -1.18 -9.54 -5.30
N PHE A 71 -1.41 -8.43 -4.60
CA PHE A 71 -1.68 -7.12 -5.20
C PHE A 71 -0.44 -6.41 -5.73
N ARG A 72 0.74 -6.97 -5.47
CA ARG A 72 2.03 -6.36 -5.81
C ARG A 72 3.06 -7.43 -6.19
N GLU A 73 2.67 -8.39 -7.02
CA GLU A 73 3.62 -9.39 -7.52
C GLU A 73 4.53 -8.76 -8.58
N LYS A 74 5.84 -8.95 -8.41
CA LYS A 74 6.88 -8.35 -9.26
C LYS A 74 7.26 -9.26 -10.45
N THR A 75 6.30 -9.96 -11.04
CA THR A 75 6.53 -10.89 -12.17
C THR A 75 7.21 -10.20 -13.36
N TYR A 76 6.89 -8.93 -13.58
CA TYR A 76 7.41 -8.14 -14.70
C TYR A 76 8.24 -6.93 -14.21
N GLY A 77 8.95 -7.10 -13.09
CA GLY A 77 9.80 -6.09 -12.49
C GLY A 77 9.12 -5.23 -11.43
N TYR A 78 9.92 -4.38 -10.79
CA TYR A 78 9.49 -3.53 -9.69
C TYR A 78 8.53 -2.43 -10.14
N HIS A 79 8.78 -1.83 -11.30
CA HIS A 79 7.95 -0.75 -11.83
C HIS A 79 6.61 -1.23 -12.37
N SER A 80 6.42 -2.54 -12.53
CA SER A 80 5.16 -3.14 -12.99
C SER A 80 4.28 -3.57 -11.83
N ALA A 81 3.25 -2.76 -11.51
CA ALA A 81 2.26 -3.10 -10.50
C ALA A 81 1.24 -4.10 -11.06
N ASN A 82 1.36 -5.37 -10.67
CA ASN A 82 0.46 -6.44 -11.09
C ASN A 82 -0.31 -7.02 -9.90
N LEU A 83 -1.58 -7.36 -10.14
CA LEU A 83 -2.36 -8.23 -9.28
C LEU A 83 -2.34 -9.64 -9.87
N THR A 84 -1.87 -10.58 -9.07
CA THR A 84 -1.85 -12.00 -9.44
C THR A 84 -2.86 -12.76 -8.61
N LEU A 85 -3.71 -13.51 -9.30
CA LEU A 85 -4.63 -14.47 -8.71
C LEU A 85 -4.28 -15.88 -9.17
N ARG A 86 -4.42 -16.86 -8.26
CA ARG A 86 -4.37 -18.28 -8.59
C ARG A 86 -5.69 -18.93 -8.15
N PHE A 87 -6.18 -19.85 -8.94
CA PHE A 87 -7.46 -20.49 -8.73
C PHE A 87 -7.26 -21.97 -8.41
N ALA A 88 -8.22 -22.58 -7.69
CA ALA A 88 -8.16 -23.99 -7.29
C ALA A 88 -8.07 -24.97 -8.49
N ASN A 89 -8.58 -24.56 -9.66
CA ASN A 89 -8.47 -25.34 -10.91
C ASN A 89 -7.12 -25.19 -11.65
N GLY A 90 -6.10 -24.58 -11.00
CA GLY A 90 -4.76 -24.37 -11.54
C GLY A 90 -4.62 -23.18 -12.49
N LYS A 91 -5.69 -22.50 -12.86
CA LYS A 91 -5.61 -21.28 -13.67
C LYS A 91 -4.97 -20.13 -12.90
N LYS A 92 -4.38 -19.19 -13.64
CA LYS A 92 -3.74 -17.98 -13.11
C LYS A 92 -4.21 -16.75 -13.89
N SER A 93 -4.39 -15.62 -13.21
CA SER A 93 -4.61 -14.31 -13.80
C SER A 93 -3.51 -13.36 -13.33
N ILE A 94 -2.89 -12.62 -14.25
CA ILE A 94 -1.93 -11.55 -13.95
C ILE A 94 -2.39 -10.33 -14.72
N GLU A 95 -2.84 -9.31 -14.00
CA GLU A 95 -3.40 -8.10 -14.57
C GLU A 95 -2.70 -6.86 -13.99
N ASN A 96 -2.54 -5.85 -14.80
CA ASN A 96 -1.92 -4.59 -14.38
C ASN A 96 -2.96 -3.51 -14.04
N THR A 97 -2.49 -2.34 -13.63
CA THR A 97 -3.34 -1.20 -13.26
C THR A 97 -4.27 -0.70 -14.37
N ASN A 98 -3.99 -1.01 -15.63
CA ASN A 98 -4.82 -0.59 -16.77
C ASN A 98 -5.90 -1.62 -17.15
N THR A 99 -5.72 -2.87 -16.79
CA THR A 99 -6.62 -3.96 -17.17
C THR A 99 -7.44 -4.47 -16.00
N ASP A 100 -6.87 -4.50 -14.78
CA ASP A 100 -7.53 -5.01 -13.60
C ASP A 100 -8.55 -4.04 -12.99
N TYR A 101 -9.75 -4.51 -12.68
CA TYR A 101 -10.84 -3.68 -12.15
C TYR A 101 -10.63 -3.28 -10.68
N MET A 102 -10.00 -4.13 -9.86
CA MET A 102 -9.69 -3.81 -8.46
C MET A 102 -8.58 -2.76 -8.39
N LEU A 103 -7.49 -2.96 -9.13
CA LEU A 103 -6.38 -2.00 -9.19
C LEU A 103 -6.83 -0.65 -9.76
N LYS A 104 -7.65 -0.65 -10.83
CA LYS A 104 -8.24 0.59 -11.36
C LYS A 104 -9.04 1.33 -10.30
N SER A 105 -9.93 0.65 -9.60
CA SER A 105 -10.75 1.27 -8.55
C SER A 105 -9.89 1.85 -7.44
N PHE A 106 -8.84 1.14 -7.04
CA PHE A 106 -7.91 1.59 -6.01
C PHE A 106 -7.08 2.80 -6.46
N PHE A 107 -6.43 2.73 -7.63
CA PHE A 107 -5.56 3.82 -8.10
C PHE A 107 -6.32 5.08 -8.52
N LYS A 108 -7.60 4.94 -8.92
CA LYS A 108 -8.48 6.10 -9.15
C LYS A 108 -9.11 6.64 -7.86
N GLY A 109 -8.88 5.99 -6.72
CA GLY A 109 -9.35 6.44 -5.42
C GLY A 109 -10.87 6.34 -5.21
N ILE A 110 -11.61 5.69 -6.11
CA ILE A 110 -13.07 5.62 -6.02
C ILE A 110 -13.55 4.68 -4.92
N CYS A 111 -12.76 3.66 -4.59
CA CYS A 111 -13.12 2.61 -3.63
C CYS A 111 -12.54 2.81 -2.23
N SER A 112 -11.85 3.91 -1.96
CA SER A 112 -11.23 4.17 -0.66
C SER A 112 -12.27 4.34 0.45
N ARG A 113 -11.90 3.98 1.70
CA ARG A 113 -12.72 4.28 2.89
C ARG A 113 -12.93 5.79 3.01
N PRO A 114 -14.11 6.26 3.50
CA PRO A 114 -14.37 7.69 3.67
C PRO A 114 -13.30 8.42 4.50
N SER A 115 -12.85 7.82 5.61
CA SER A 115 -11.81 8.37 6.49
C SER A 115 -10.45 8.54 5.82
N CYS A 116 -10.17 7.84 4.72
CA CYS A 116 -8.90 7.99 4.01
C CYS A 116 -8.81 9.29 3.19
N TYR A 117 -9.95 9.91 2.84
CA TYR A 117 -9.97 11.18 2.11
C TYR A 117 -9.69 12.39 2.99
N ASP A 118 -9.87 12.25 4.30
CA ASP A 118 -9.51 13.24 5.32
C ASP A 118 -8.68 12.55 6.42
N CYS A 119 -7.58 11.93 5.99
CA CYS A 119 -6.72 11.16 6.88
C CYS A 119 -5.89 12.08 7.77
N LYS A 120 -6.05 11.95 9.08
CA LYS A 120 -5.33 12.76 10.08
C LYS A 120 -3.87 12.33 10.34
N PHE A 121 -3.47 11.24 9.70
CA PHE A 121 -2.15 10.60 9.87
C PHE A 121 -1.20 10.88 8.70
N ARG A 122 -1.45 11.95 7.94
CA ARG A 122 -0.65 12.36 6.79
C ARG A 122 0.19 13.56 7.11
N GLU A 123 1.32 13.31 7.69
CA GLU A 123 2.31 14.32 8.05
C GLU A 123 3.72 13.72 7.95
N PRO A 124 4.76 14.55 7.74
CA PRO A 124 6.15 14.09 7.63
C PRO A 124 6.68 13.47 8.94
N GLY A 125 6.37 14.12 10.07
CA GLY A 125 6.70 13.62 11.41
C GLY A 125 5.68 12.58 11.85
N ARG A 126 6.12 11.37 12.12
CA ARG A 126 5.26 10.25 12.50
C ARG A 126 5.60 9.71 13.87
N VAL A 127 4.61 9.11 14.50
CA VAL A 127 4.78 8.50 15.82
C VAL A 127 5.50 7.15 15.77
N SER A 128 5.69 6.59 14.60
CA SER A 128 6.48 5.37 14.38
C SER A 128 7.98 5.63 14.58
N ASP A 129 8.76 4.57 14.77
CA ASP A 129 10.22 4.67 14.85
C ASP A 129 10.87 4.78 13.46
N LEU A 130 10.29 4.11 12.47
CA LEU A 130 10.71 4.15 11.07
C LEU A 130 9.49 4.27 10.15
N THR A 131 9.62 5.04 9.07
CA THR A 131 8.68 5.05 7.94
C THR A 131 9.34 4.46 6.72
N VAL A 132 8.67 3.51 6.06
CA VAL A 132 9.20 2.87 4.85
C VAL A 132 8.27 3.08 3.66
N PHE A 133 8.82 3.17 2.45
CA PHE A 133 8.04 3.25 1.22
C PHE A 133 8.85 2.85 -0.01
N ASP A 134 8.15 2.61 -1.11
CA ASP A 134 8.75 2.33 -2.41
C ASP A 134 9.58 3.53 -2.89
N CYS A 135 10.83 3.31 -3.26
CA CYS A 135 11.69 4.29 -3.89
C CYS A 135 11.67 4.07 -5.42
N TRP A 136 10.73 4.76 -6.08
CA TRP A 136 10.50 4.59 -7.52
C TRP A 136 11.55 5.26 -8.39
N ASN A 137 12.15 6.32 -7.89
CA ASN A 137 13.05 7.20 -8.65
C ASN A 137 14.47 7.21 -8.06
N ILE A 138 15.03 6.03 -7.76
CA ILE A 138 16.34 5.89 -7.09
C ILE A 138 17.45 6.72 -7.75
N THR A 139 17.46 6.81 -9.07
CA THR A 139 18.45 7.56 -9.85
C THR A 139 18.40 9.07 -9.61
N ARG A 140 17.30 9.58 -9.05
CA ARG A 140 17.18 10.99 -8.63
C ARG A 140 17.89 11.29 -7.31
N TYR A 141 18.04 10.27 -6.48
CA TYR A 141 18.52 10.42 -5.10
C TYR A 141 19.97 9.98 -4.93
N VAL A 142 20.41 9.05 -5.78
CA VAL A 142 21.76 8.47 -5.69
C VAL A 142 22.43 8.57 -7.04
N ASN A 143 23.44 9.44 -7.13
CA ASN A 143 24.21 9.62 -8.35
C ASN A 143 24.99 8.36 -8.72
N GLY A 144 24.97 8.00 -10.00
CA GLY A 144 25.72 6.86 -10.53
C GLY A 144 25.12 5.48 -10.23
N LEU A 145 23.99 5.41 -9.53
CA LEU A 145 23.28 4.16 -9.30
C LEU A 145 22.30 3.90 -10.46
N ALA A 146 22.44 2.75 -11.09
CA ALA A 146 21.48 2.30 -12.10
C ALA A 146 20.26 1.65 -11.45
N ASP A 147 19.08 1.91 -12.01
CA ASP A 147 17.85 1.20 -11.62
C ASP A 147 17.80 -0.15 -12.35
N ASP A 148 17.95 -1.24 -11.61
CA ASP A 148 17.93 -2.61 -12.12
C ASP A 148 16.54 -3.27 -12.07
N ASP A 149 15.50 -2.48 -11.83
CA ASP A 149 14.10 -2.91 -11.72
C ASP A 149 13.82 -3.99 -10.63
N LYS A 150 14.75 -4.19 -9.67
CA LYS A 150 14.51 -5.03 -8.50
C LYS A 150 13.82 -4.28 -7.37
N GLY A 151 13.95 -2.96 -7.39
CA GLY A 151 13.33 -2.02 -6.47
C GLY A 151 14.16 -1.70 -5.24
N TYR A 152 13.98 -0.48 -4.78
CA TYR A 152 14.62 0.07 -3.59
C TYR A 152 13.57 0.48 -2.58
N THR A 153 13.93 0.44 -1.30
CA THR A 153 13.08 0.89 -0.20
C THR A 153 13.65 2.17 0.37
N ALA A 154 12.85 3.24 0.39
CA ALA A 154 13.17 4.43 1.14
C ALA A 154 12.83 4.20 2.63
N VAL A 155 13.71 4.68 3.50
CA VAL A 155 13.55 4.61 4.96
C VAL A 155 13.75 5.99 5.55
N ILE A 156 12.74 6.49 6.27
CA ILE A 156 12.84 7.71 7.07
C ILE A 156 12.96 7.30 8.54
N ILE A 157 13.98 7.77 9.22
CA ILE A 157 14.18 7.55 10.65
C ILE A 157 13.38 8.61 11.40
N GLN A 158 12.40 8.21 12.22
CA GLN A 158 11.49 9.10 12.92
C GLN A 158 11.87 9.32 14.40
N SER A 159 12.61 8.38 14.98
CA SER A 159 12.96 8.44 16.41
C SER A 159 14.41 8.02 16.68
N THR A 160 14.95 8.43 17.84
CA THR A 160 16.26 7.93 18.33
C THR A 160 16.27 6.40 18.51
N LYS A 161 15.14 5.81 18.88
CA LYS A 161 14.97 4.37 18.99
C LYS A 161 15.03 3.72 17.62
N GLY A 162 14.38 4.32 16.61
CA GLY A 162 14.46 3.92 15.20
C GLY A 162 15.89 3.99 14.66
N ALA A 163 16.63 5.05 14.97
CA ALA A 163 18.02 5.18 14.58
C ALA A 163 18.89 4.04 15.12
N LYS A 164 18.75 3.71 16.40
CA LYS A 164 19.46 2.58 17.02
C LYS A 164 19.09 1.23 16.41
N LEU A 165 17.82 1.04 16.02
CA LEU A 165 17.37 -0.17 15.34
C LEU A 165 17.98 -0.26 13.93
N PHE A 166 17.94 0.84 13.18
CA PHE A 166 18.47 0.91 11.82
C PHE A 166 19.98 0.64 11.79
N GLU A 167 20.76 1.26 12.69
CA GLU A 167 22.20 1.02 12.78
C GLU A 167 22.53 -0.46 13.08
N LYS A 168 21.73 -1.14 13.91
CA LYS A 168 21.89 -2.58 14.15
C LYS A 168 21.57 -3.45 12.94
N ALA A 169 20.67 -3.00 12.06
CA ALA A 169 20.31 -3.73 10.85
C ALA A 169 21.24 -3.44 9.66
N LYS A 170 21.91 -2.31 9.69
CA LYS A 170 22.69 -1.73 8.58
C LYS A 170 23.76 -2.67 8.00
N HIS A 171 24.38 -3.51 8.85
CA HIS A 171 25.41 -4.44 8.41
C HIS A 171 24.88 -5.53 7.45
N ASN A 172 23.56 -5.74 7.39
CA ASN A 172 22.89 -6.66 6.46
C ASN A 172 22.24 -5.96 5.27
N LEU A 173 22.47 -4.64 5.12
CA LEU A 173 21.81 -3.81 4.11
C LEU A 173 22.84 -3.07 3.27
N ILE A 174 22.54 -2.87 2.00
CA ILE A 174 23.21 -1.89 1.16
C ILE A 174 22.43 -0.59 1.33
N VAL A 175 23.09 0.43 1.89
CA VAL A 175 22.44 1.70 2.26
C VAL A 175 23.05 2.85 1.47
N TYR A 176 22.19 3.65 0.87
CA TYR A 176 22.53 4.87 0.16
C TYR A 176 21.94 6.07 0.90
N PRO A 177 22.75 7.03 1.35
CA PRO A 177 22.24 8.28 1.93
C PRO A 177 21.43 9.06 0.90
N ALA A 178 20.30 9.63 1.32
CA ALA A 178 19.45 10.43 0.47
C ALA A 178 18.83 11.59 1.27
N ASP A 179 18.47 12.67 0.57
CA ASP A 179 17.75 13.79 1.16
C ASP A 179 16.31 13.39 1.48
N SER A 180 15.93 13.44 2.75
CA SER A 180 14.61 13.02 3.21
C SER A 180 13.47 13.90 2.68
N LYS A 181 13.72 15.20 2.50
CA LYS A 181 12.74 16.14 1.96
C LYS A 181 12.47 15.81 0.49
N LEU A 182 13.52 15.61 -0.29
CA LEU A 182 13.41 15.26 -1.69
C LEU A 182 12.70 13.91 -1.89
N LEU A 183 12.98 12.90 -1.04
CA LEU A 183 12.29 11.62 -1.01
C LEU A 183 10.80 11.76 -0.73
N LEU A 184 10.43 12.55 0.29
CA LEU A 184 9.03 12.76 0.68
C LEU A 184 8.25 13.56 -0.37
N GLU A 185 8.84 14.58 -0.98
CA GLU A 185 8.20 15.39 -2.02
C GLU A 185 7.89 14.60 -3.30
N ASN A 186 8.69 13.59 -3.62
CA ASN A 186 8.52 12.78 -4.81
C ASN A 186 7.84 11.44 -4.51
N ASP A 187 8.61 10.44 -4.12
CA ASP A 187 8.11 9.07 -3.95
C ASP A 187 7.24 8.91 -2.70
N GLY A 188 7.50 9.72 -1.68
CA GLY A 188 6.76 9.74 -0.42
C GLY A 188 5.60 10.74 -0.34
N HIS A 189 5.23 11.45 -1.42
CA HIS A 189 4.23 12.54 -1.39
C HIS A 189 2.89 12.13 -0.75
N MET A 190 2.50 10.87 -0.85
CA MET A 190 1.30 10.34 -0.17
C MET A 190 1.43 10.33 1.36
N ALA A 191 2.62 10.60 1.92
CA ALA A 191 2.77 10.83 3.35
C ALA A 191 2.13 12.15 3.80
N MET A 192 1.96 13.10 2.90
CA MET A 192 1.49 14.46 3.17
C MET A 192 0.16 14.79 2.50
N GLU A 193 -0.21 14.07 1.42
CA GLU A 193 -1.39 14.38 0.63
C GLU A 193 -2.48 13.32 0.77
N ASN A 194 -3.70 13.78 1.02
CA ASN A 194 -4.87 12.91 1.01
C ASN A 194 -5.23 12.47 -0.41
N PRO A 195 -5.73 11.24 -0.62
CA PRO A 195 -6.25 10.84 -1.91
C PRO A 195 -7.44 11.72 -2.29
N LYS A 196 -7.49 12.11 -3.57
CA LYS A 196 -8.61 12.92 -4.08
C LYS A 196 -9.91 12.13 -4.02
N TYR A 197 -10.96 12.76 -3.50
CA TYR A 197 -12.30 12.19 -3.52
C TYR A 197 -12.79 12.05 -4.96
N HIS A 198 -13.23 10.86 -5.33
CA HIS A 198 -13.76 10.62 -6.66
C HIS A 198 -15.22 11.04 -6.75
N LYS A 199 -15.57 11.94 -7.68
CA LYS A 199 -16.90 12.54 -7.79
C LYS A 199 -18.06 11.53 -7.91
N ASN A 200 -17.82 10.41 -8.58
CA ASN A 200 -18.81 9.35 -8.82
C ASN A 200 -18.76 8.24 -7.76
N ARG A 201 -18.14 8.49 -6.58
CA ARG A 201 -17.98 7.46 -5.56
C ARG A 201 -19.33 6.95 -5.04
N LYS A 202 -20.29 7.85 -4.84
CA LYS A 202 -21.60 7.50 -4.33
C LYS A 202 -22.31 6.55 -5.28
N GLU A 203 -22.43 6.93 -6.52
CA GLU A 203 -23.11 6.15 -7.58
C GLU A 203 -22.39 4.82 -7.87
N TYR A 204 -21.06 4.81 -7.75
CA TYR A 204 -20.26 3.58 -7.86
C TYR A 204 -20.67 2.54 -6.81
N PHE A 205 -20.80 2.94 -5.54
CA PHE A 205 -21.24 2.06 -4.46
C PHE A 205 -22.72 1.69 -4.54
N GLU A 206 -23.59 2.63 -4.95
CA GLU A 206 -25.01 2.35 -5.19
C GLU A 206 -25.20 1.25 -6.24
N MET A 207 -24.45 1.30 -7.34
CA MET A 207 -24.52 0.24 -8.35
C MET A 207 -24.02 -1.11 -7.81
N LEU A 208 -22.92 -1.15 -7.05
CA LEU A 208 -22.42 -2.40 -6.44
C LEU A 208 -23.47 -3.00 -5.47
N ASN A 209 -24.14 -2.17 -4.67
CA ASN A 209 -25.19 -2.58 -3.74
C ASN A 209 -26.46 -3.06 -4.46
N ASN A 210 -26.75 -2.49 -5.64
CA ASN A 210 -27.88 -2.90 -6.50
C ASN A 210 -27.57 -4.14 -7.38
N GLY A 211 -26.48 -4.87 -7.07
CA GLY A 211 -26.19 -6.17 -7.71
C GLY A 211 -25.41 -6.10 -9.03
N TYR A 212 -25.00 -4.91 -9.48
CA TYR A 212 -24.10 -4.82 -10.64
C TYR A 212 -22.73 -5.41 -10.31
N ASN A 213 -22.12 -6.12 -11.26
CA ASN A 213 -20.78 -6.65 -11.06
C ASN A 213 -19.71 -5.57 -11.22
N ILE A 214 -18.50 -5.87 -10.71
CA ILE A 214 -17.39 -4.91 -10.69
C ILE A 214 -16.99 -4.41 -12.08
N GLU A 215 -17.07 -5.26 -13.11
CA GLU A 215 -16.74 -4.92 -14.48
C GLU A 215 -17.67 -3.83 -15.02
N GLN A 216 -18.99 -4.01 -14.85
CA GLN A 216 -20.01 -3.05 -15.30
C GLN A 216 -19.80 -1.68 -14.64
N VAL A 217 -19.56 -1.69 -13.34
CA VAL A 217 -19.39 -0.47 -12.54
C VAL A 217 -18.10 0.26 -12.90
N VAL A 218 -16.99 -0.46 -13.03
CA VAL A 218 -15.70 0.15 -13.39
C VAL A 218 -15.71 0.67 -14.81
N LYS A 219 -16.27 -0.06 -15.78
CA LYS A 219 -16.40 0.43 -17.17
C LYS A 219 -17.21 1.72 -17.26
N LYS A 220 -18.25 1.87 -16.43
CA LYS A 220 -19.08 3.07 -16.40
C LYS A 220 -18.37 4.29 -15.80
N TYR A 221 -17.72 4.13 -14.65
CA TYR A 221 -17.17 5.27 -13.88
C TYR A 221 -15.67 5.48 -14.05
N ILE A 222 -14.95 4.49 -14.55
CA ILE A 222 -13.51 4.52 -14.82
C ILE A 222 -13.25 3.98 -16.23
N PRO A 223 -13.80 4.59 -17.29
CA PRO A 223 -13.59 4.10 -18.64
C PRO A 223 -12.12 4.18 -19.04
N ILE A 224 -11.67 3.23 -19.84
CA ILE A 224 -10.35 3.29 -20.48
C ILE A 224 -10.36 4.46 -21.46
N LYS A 225 -9.54 5.46 -21.22
CA LYS A 225 -9.28 6.48 -22.24
C LYS A 225 -8.43 5.83 -23.32
N ILE A 226 -9.03 5.46 -24.41
CA ILE A 226 -8.30 5.12 -25.64
C ILE A 226 -7.74 6.44 -26.15
N SER A 227 -6.45 6.72 -25.90
CA SER A 227 -5.78 7.81 -26.59
C SER A 227 -5.71 7.40 -28.06
N ARG A 228 -6.55 7.99 -28.90
CA ARG A 228 -6.30 7.99 -30.33
C ARG A 228 -5.00 8.78 -30.54
N LYS A 229 -3.88 8.08 -30.68
CA LYS A 229 -2.73 8.65 -31.36
C LYS A 229 -3.15 8.69 -32.83
N ILE A 230 -3.48 9.88 -33.31
CA ILE A 230 -3.52 10.22 -34.71
C ILE A 230 -2.08 10.42 -35.18
#